data_5abd11d6daa190705924a5ceda8767aa
#
_entry.id   5abd11d6daa190705924a5ceda8767aa
#
_cell.length_a   1.000
_cell.length_b   1.000
_cell.length_c   1.000
_cell.angle_alpha   90.00
_cell.angle_beta   90.00
_cell.angle_gamma   90.00
#
_symmetry.space_group_name_H-M   'P 1'
#
loop_
_entity.id
_entity.type
_entity.pdbx_description
1 polymer ?
#
loop_
_entity_poly.entity_id
_entity_poly.type
_entity_poly.pdbx_seq_one_letter_code
_entity_poly.pdbx_strand_id
1 'polypeptide(L)'
;MLKTYKEVLTQMNKAGKASVPFLFVLDYEKSEGAIVTNPQEQSEVLFKVGIVSNFKAQPIKNANEHITKQPESLDQYGQRFKVIQQGMKEGRSVLANLTVCTPISTPLTLKEILYTTSAKYQIYLPEARFVCFSPERFVRVTNEGIISTDPMKGTITSDVPGAPEVILNDYKETSEHCAVVDLLRKDLSTVATNIEVSQFRYFTEIKAPEHTIFQVSSEIKGQLPTDWTSHIGDIFDHLLPAGSILGAPRESTRTLISEAEGSHTRGYYCGVFGYFDGKELDSSVLIRFIREDKEGQKYYHSGGGITINSILDHEYQEVIDKIYLPLQ
;
A
#
# COMPACT_ATOMS: atom_id res chain seq x y z
N MET A 1 -16.75 -14.78 -6.29
CA MET A 1 -15.83 -13.68 -6.72
C MET A 1 -14.41 -13.97 -6.30
N LEU A 2 -14.17 -14.38 -5.03
CA LEU A 2 -12.85 -14.82 -4.57
C LEU A 2 -12.40 -16.10 -5.30
N LYS A 3 -11.09 -16.13 -5.65
CA LYS A 3 -10.46 -17.20 -6.42
C LYS A 3 -9.07 -17.45 -5.85
N THR A 4 -8.47 -18.57 -6.23
CA THR A 4 -7.05 -18.79 -5.94
C THR A 4 -6.20 -17.72 -6.64
N TYR A 5 -5.09 -17.36 -6.04
CA TYR A 5 -4.14 -16.39 -6.59
C TYR A 5 -3.80 -16.70 -8.06
N LYS A 6 -3.48 -17.96 -8.38
CA LYS A 6 -3.13 -18.39 -9.74
C LYS A 6 -4.27 -18.22 -10.75
N GLU A 7 -5.51 -18.47 -10.33
CA GLU A 7 -6.68 -18.26 -11.20
C GLU A 7 -6.87 -16.78 -11.51
N VAL A 8 -6.64 -15.89 -10.53
CA VAL A 8 -6.71 -14.44 -10.75
C VAL A 8 -5.66 -14.00 -11.76
N LEU A 9 -4.40 -14.40 -11.59
CA LEU A 9 -3.31 -14.06 -12.54
C LEU A 9 -3.63 -14.53 -13.96
N THR A 10 -4.09 -15.78 -14.10
CA THR A 10 -4.49 -16.33 -15.41
C THR A 10 -5.60 -15.51 -16.07
N GLN A 11 -6.57 -15.08 -15.27
CA GLN A 11 -7.67 -14.27 -15.78
C GLN A 11 -7.23 -12.83 -16.11
N MET A 12 -6.30 -12.24 -15.34
CA MET A 12 -5.68 -10.95 -15.67
C MET A 12 -4.99 -11.00 -17.03
N ASN A 13 -4.17 -12.03 -17.29
CA ASN A 13 -3.52 -12.25 -18.58
C ASN A 13 -4.54 -12.38 -19.71
N LYS A 14 -5.58 -13.19 -19.52
CA LYS A 14 -6.63 -13.41 -20.53
C LYS A 14 -7.40 -12.13 -20.84
N ALA A 15 -7.82 -11.39 -19.81
CA ALA A 15 -8.58 -10.15 -19.96
C ALA A 15 -7.71 -9.05 -20.58
N GLY A 16 -6.46 -8.93 -20.15
CA GLY A 16 -5.50 -7.97 -20.71
C GLY A 16 -5.22 -8.22 -22.19
N LYS A 17 -4.99 -9.48 -22.59
CA LYS A 17 -4.84 -9.88 -24.00
C LYS A 17 -6.06 -9.51 -24.86
N ALA A 18 -7.25 -9.56 -24.28
CA ALA A 18 -8.50 -9.22 -24.96
C ALA A 18 -8.85 -7.72 -24.83
N SER A 19 -8.00 -6.90 -24.19
CA SER A 19 -8.26 -5.48 -23.88
C SER A 19 -9.59 -5.26 -23.14
N VAL A 20 -10.04 -6.23 -22.35
CA VAL A 20 -11.25 -6.13 -21.53
C VAL A 20 -10.88 -5.43 -20.21
N PRO A 21 -11.55 -4.33 -19.84
CA PRO A 21 -11.30 -3.67 -18.56
C PRO A 21 -11.57 -4.59 -17.36
N PHE A 22 -10.71 -4.51 -16.35
CA PHE A 22 -10.90 -5.27 -15.11
C PHE A 22 -10.32 -4.57 -13.89
N LEU A 23 -10.93 -4.83 -12.74
CA LEU A 23 -10.41 -4.57 -11.42
C LEU A 23 -9.87 -5.89 -10.84
N PHE A 24 -8.74 -5.85 -10.17
CA PHE A 24 -8.16 -7.01 -9.49
C PHE A 24 -7.73 -6.66 -8.07
N VAL A 25 -7.68 -7.67 -7.22
CA VAL A 25 -7.18 -7.63 -5.85
C VAL A 25 -6.34 -8.88 -5.60
N LEU A 26 -5.15 -8.73 -5.04
CA LEU A 26 -4.24 -9.84 -4.70
C LEU A 26 -3.80 -9.70 -3.25
N ASP A 27 -3.84 -10.79 -2.50
CA ASP A 27 -3.41 -10.82 -1.11
C ASP A 27 -1.88 -10.84 -0.95
N TYR A 28 -1.40 -10.53 0.26
CA TYR A 28 0.02 -10.50 0.57
C TYR A 28 0.68 -11.88 0.52
N GLU A 29 -0.03 -12.93 0.98
CA GLU A 29 0.47 -14.30 1.03
C GLU A 29 0.51 -14.99 -0.35
N LYS A 30 -0.05 -14.38 -1.39
CA LYS A 30 -0.18 -14.97 -2.73
C LYS A 30 -1.01 -16.26 -2.71
N SER A 31 -2.07 -16.27 -1.90
CA SER A 31 -2.98 -17.41 -1.70
C SER A 31 -4.30 -17.24 -2.44
N GLU A 32 -4.86 -16.04 -2.40
CA GLU A 32 -6.17 -15.75 -2.99
C GLU A 32 -6.23 -14.34 -3.59
N GLY A 33 -7.31 -14.05 -4.27
CA GLY A 33 -7.57 -12.73 -4.82
C GLY A 33 -8.96 -12.64 -5.46
N ALA A 34 -9.23 -11.52 -6.10
CA ALA A 34 -10.46 -11.28 -6.84
C ALA A 34 -10.18 -10.62 -8.19
N ILE A 35 -11.01 -10.89 -9.17
CA ILE A 35 -11.04 -10.18 -10.44
C ILE A 35 -12.48 -9.92 -10.87
N VAL A 36 -12.75 -8.69 -11.30
CA VAL A 36 -14.05 -8.22 -11.78
C VAL A 36 -13.85 -7.60 -13.15
N THR A 37 -14.41 -8.21 -14.19
CA THR A 37 -14.41 -7.65 -15.55
C THR A 37 -15.49 -6.57 -15.67
N ASN A 38 -15.24 -5.53 -16.47
CA ASN A 38 -16.12 -4.37 -16.65
C ASN A 38 -16.61 -3.80 -15.29
N PRO A 39 -15.69 -3.45 -14.38
CA PRO A 39 -16.05 -3.17 -12.99
C PRO A 39 -16.91 -1.91 -12.81
N GLN A 40 -17.04 -1.08 -13.83
CA GLN A 40 -17.95 0.08 -13.82
C GLN A 40 -19.41 -0.29 -14.06
N GLU A 41 -19.69 -1.47 -14.58
CA GLU A 41 -21.06 -1.96 -14.88
C GLU A 41 -21.73 -2.68 -13.71
N GLN A 42 -21.05 -2.75 -12.56
CA GLN A 42 -21.54 -3.40 -11.33
C GLN A 42 -21.42 -2.47 -10.12
N SER A 43 -22.11 -2.81 -8.99
CA SER A 43 -22.20 -2.01 -7.77
C SER A 43 -21.92 -2.79 -6.48
N GLU A 44 -21.46 -4.02 -6.58
CA GLU A 44 -21.12 -4.85 -5.41
C GLU A 44 -19.74 -4.48 -4.89
N VAL A 45 -18.73 -4.46 -5.77
CA VAL A 45 -17.37 -4.00 -5.45
C VAL A 45 -17.28 -2.53 -5.81
N LEU A 46 -17.03 -1.72 -4.81
CA LEU A 46 -16.88 -0.27 -5.01
C LEU A 46 -15.39 0.08 -5.04
N PHE A 47 -14.99 0.89 -6.02
CA PHE A 47 -13.59 1.25 -6.17
C PHE A 47 -13.38 2.66 -6.70
N LYS A 48 -12.22 3.21 -6.37
CA LYS A 48 -11.63 4.41 -6.96
C LYS A 48 -10.15 4.16 -7.20
N VAL A 49 -9.70 4.40 -8.42
CA VAL A 49 -8.30 4.37 -8.84
C VAL A 49 -8.00 5.68 -9.58
N GLY A 50 -7.27 6.56 -8.92
CA GLY A 50 -7.06 7.91 -9.43
C GLY A 50 -8.36 8.69 -9.62
N ILE A 51 -8.69 8.98 -10.87
CA ILE A 51 -9.93 9.71 -11.24
C ILE A 51 -11.11 8.77 -11.59
N VAL A 52 -10.83 7.48 -11.79
CA VAL A 52 -11.86 6.50 -12.15
C VAL A 52 -12.53 5.97 -10.88
N SER A 53 -13.87 6.03 -10.81
CA SER A 53 -14.65 5.54 -9.68
C SER A 53 -16.02 5.04 -10.15
N ASN A 54 -16.54 4.00 -9.51
CA ASN A 54 -17.91 3.52 -9.71
C ASN A 54 -18.86 3.90 -8.56
N PHE A 55 -18.45 4.77 -7.65
CA PHE A 55 -19.29 5.30 -6.59
C PHE A 55 -19.09 6.81 -6.42
N LYS A 56 -20.02 7.45 -5.71
CA LYS A 56 -19.91 8.86 -5.29
C LYS A 56 -19.75 8.92 -3.78
N ALA A 57 -18.84 9.77 -3.35
CA ALA A 57 -18.65 10.06 -1.94
C ALA A 57 -19.93 10.61 -1.27
N GLN A 58 -20.15 10.23 -0.02
CA GLN A 58 -21.28 10.66 0.81
C GLN A 58 -20.75 10.95 2.23
N PRO A 59 -20.20 12.16 2.46
CA PRO A 59 -19.56 12.45 3.73
C PRO A 59 -20.57 12.41 4.88
N ILE A 60 -20.18 11.70 5.94
CA ILE A 60 -20.90 11.67 7.21
C ILE A 60 -20.22 12.66 8.14
N LYS A 61 -20.98 13.59 8.73
CA LYS A 61 -20.43 14.55 9.69
C LYS A 61 -19.83 13.82 10.90
N ASN A 62 -18.64 14.25 11.32
CA ASN A 62 -17.94 13.78 12.53
C ASN A 62 -17.60 12.28 12.54
N ALA A 63 -17.34 11.67 11.40
CA ALA A 63 -17.06 10.24 11.30
C ALA A 63 -15.83 9.80 12.14
N ASN A 64 -14.80 10.66 12.32
CA ASN A 64 -13.64 10.35 13.16
C ASN A 64 -13.96 10.33 14.67
N GLU A 65 -14.96 11.07 15.13
CA GLU A 65 -15.39 11.06 16.54
C GLU A 65 -16.01 9.72 16.93
N HIS A 66 -16.32 8.87 15.94
CA HIS A 66 -16.96 7.58 16.15
C HIS A 66 -15.98 6.39 16.09
N ILE A 67 -14.66 6.61 16.03
CA ILE A 67 -13.69 5.52 16.08
C ILE A 67 -12.98 5.49 17.42
N THR A 68 -13.18 4.39 18.15
CA THR A 68 -12.39 4.05 19.33
C THR A 68 -11.41 2.94 18.99
N LYS A 69 -10.12 3.11 19.30
CA LYS A 69 -9.05 2.15 19.03
C LYS A 69 -8.57 1.48 20.31
N GLN A 70 -8.26 0.18 20.21
CA GLN A 70 -7.72 -0.63 21.30
C GLN A 70 -6.38 -1.23 20.88
N PRO A 71 -5.30 -0.41 20.81
CA PRO A 71 -3.99 -0.89 20.37
C PRO A 71 -3.39 -1.89 21.36
N GLU A 72 -2.53 -2.77 20.86
CA GLU A 72 -1.67 -3.59 21.73
C GLU A 72 -0.77 -2.70 22.58
N SER A 73 -0.22 -3.25 23.67
CA SER A 73 0.71 -2.50 24.51
C SER A 73 2.07 -2.28 23.83
N LEU A 74 2.79 -1.24 24.28
CA LEU A 74 4.17 -0.99 23.87
C LEU A 74 5.07 -2.22 24.08
N ASP A 75 4.85 -2.96 25.17
CA ASP A 75 5.63 -4.19 25.47
C ASP A 75 5.38 -5.29 24.44
N GLN A 76 4.13 -5.50 24.03
CA GLN A 76 3.78 -6.50 23.01
C GLN A 76 4.38 -6.14 21.64
N TYR A 77 4.23 -4.89 21.22
CA TYR A 77 4.86 -4.38 20.00
C TYR A 77 6.39 -4.47 20.10
N GLY A 78 6.97 -4.11 21.26
CA GLY A 78 8.40 -4.12 21.54
C GLY A 78 9.05 -5.51 21.45
N GLN A 79 8.32 -6.57 21.78
CA GLN A 79 8.82 -7.94 21.60
C GLN A 79 9.05 -8.26 20.13
N ARG A 80 8.09 -7.91 19.25
CA ARG A 80 8.19 -8.12 17.80
C ARG A 80 9.22 -7.20 17.16
N PHE A 81 9.28 -5.95 17.60
CA PHE A 81 10.28 -4.98 17.17
C PHE A 81 11.70 -5.46 17.46
N LYS A 82 11.95 -6.04 18.65
CA LYS A 82 13.27 -6.61 19.02
C LYS A 82 13.70 -7.75 18.10
N VAL A 83 12.76 -8.62 17.68
CA VAL A 83 13.05 -9.69 16.70
C VAL A 83 13.55 -9.09 15.38
N ILE A 84 12.85 -8.07 14.87
CA ILE A 84 13.24 -7.37 13.64
C ILE A 84 14.62 -6.72 13.80
N GLN A 85 14.85 -5.96 14.90
CA GLN A 85 16.14 -5.29 15.13
C GLN A 85 17.29 -6.29 15.28
N GLN A 86 17.06 -7.43 15.94
CA GLN A 86 18.08 -8.46 16.07
C GLN A 86 18.43 -9.06 14.69
N GLY A 87 17.44 -9.38 13.88
CA GLY A 87 17.68 -9.85 12.51
C GLY A 87 18.43 -8.83 11.63
N MET A 88 18.21 -7.53 11.84
CA MET A 88 18.97 -6.47 11.16
C MET A 88 20.44 -6.43 11.62
N LYS A 89 20.70 -6.56 12.92
CA LYS A 89 22.08 -6.65 13.45
C LYS A 89 22.82 -7.87 12.91
N GLU A 90 22.12 -8.94 12.60
CA GLU A 90 22.65 -10.17 11.99
C GLU A 90 22.78 -10.04 10.45
N GLY A 91 22.42 -8.88 9.86
CA GLY A 91 22.51 -8.63 8.41
C GLY A 91 21.40 -9.30 7.57
N ARG A 92 20.33 -9.80 8.21
CA ARG A 92 19.22 -10.47 7.53
C ARG A 92 18.28 -9.49 6.80
N SER A 93 18.22 -8.23 7.25
CA SER A 93 17.39 -7.19 6.64
C SER A 93 18.00 -5.81 6.86
N VAL A 94 17.75 -4.89 5.95
CA VAL A 94 18.10 -3.45 6.09
C VAL A 94 16.85 -2.58 6.28
N LEU A 95 15.70 -3.09 5.83
CA LEU A 95 14.39 -2.48 5.99
C LEU A 95 13.35 -3.59 6.10
N ALA A 96 12.51 -3.57 7.12
CA ALA A 96 11.39 -4.51 7.29
C ALA A 96 10.14 -3.76 7.75
N ASN A 97 9.00 -4.03 7.11
CA ASN A 97 7.74 -3.44 7.51
C ASN A 97 7.07 -4.30 8.60
N LEU A 98 7.03 -3.79 9.83
CA LEU A 98 6.34 -4.44 10.96
C LEU A 98 4.90 -3.94 11.04
N THR A 99 3.94 -4.88 11.13
CA THR A 99 2.51 -4.56 11.09
C THR A 99 1.80 -4.83 12.41
N VAL A 100 0.70 -4.10 12.64
CA VAL A 100 -0.21 -4.28 13.76
C VAL A 100 -1.65 -4.39 13.27
N CYS A 101 -2.44 -5.19 13.99
CA CYS A 101 -3.86 -5.38 13.76
C CYS A 101 -4.62 -4.90 14.99
N THR A 102 -5.15 -3.69 14.95
CA THR A 102 -5.77 -3.02 16.10
C THR A 102 -7.30 -3.18 16.06
N PRO A 103 -7.93 -3.78 17.07
CA PRO A 103 -9.39 -3.75 17.20
C PRO A 103 -9.88 -2.31 17.28
N ILE A 104 -10.93 -2.03 16.52
CA ILE A 104 -11.61 -0.72 16.55
C ILE A 104 -13.10 -0.91 16.79
N SER A 105 -13.72 0.08 17.43
CA SER A 105 -15.17 0.17 17.55
C SER A 105 -15.66 1.39 16.79
N THR A 106 -16.64 1.18 15.93
CA THR A 106 -17.31 2.24 15.16
C THR A 106 -18.71 1.79 14.77
N PRO A 107 -19.72 2.68 14.82
CA PRO A 107 -21.06 2.37 14.33
C PRO A 107 -21.14 2.27 12.80
N LEU A 108 -20.10 2.75 12.09
CA LEU A 108 -20.09 2.76 10.63
C LEU A 108 -19.88 1.35 10.07
N THR A 109 -20.62 1.00 9.06
CA THR A 109 -20.35 -0.16 8.20
C THR A 109 -19.11 0.08 7.35
N LEU A 110 -18.48 -0.97 6.84
CA LEU A 110 -17.31 -0.83 5.93
C LEU A 110 -17.65 0.01 4.68
N LYS A 111 -18.89 -0.10 4.19
CA LYS A 111 -19.36 0.67 3.04
C LYS A 111 -19.53 2.16 3.37
N GLU A 112 -20.04 2.50 4.55
CA GLU A 112 -20.15 3.88 5.02
C GLU A 112 -18.76 4.49 5.25
N ILE A 113 -17.81 3.70 5.76
CA ILE A 113 -16.40 4.13 5.87
C ILE A 113 -15.85 4.49 4.49
N LEU A 114 -16.11 3.67 3.45
CA LEU A 114 -15.69 4.00 2.09
C LEU A 114 -16.26 5.33 1.61
N TYR A 115 -17.56 5.56 1.81
CA TYR A 115 -18.24 6.76 1.34
C TYR A 115 -17.78 8.03 2.04
N THR A 116 -17.32 7.91 3.28
CA THR A 116 -16.91 9.01 4.15
C THR A 116 -15.44 9.41 3.95
N THR A 117 -14.61 8.45 3.53
CA THR A 117 -13.17 8.67 3.36
C THR A 117 -12.83 9.25 2.00
N SER A 118 -11.72 9.99 1.94
CA SER A 118 -11.14 10.49 0.69
C SER A 118 -9.70 10.00 0.54
N ALA A 119 -9.45 9.28 -0.55
CA ALA A 119 -8.10 8.85 -0.92
C ALA A 119 -7.98 8.75 -2.44
N LYS A 120 -6.74 8.70 -2.92
CA LYS A 120 -6.42 8.50 -4.33
C LYS A 120 -6.87 7.12 -4.82
N TYR A 121 -6.75 6.12 -3.94
CA TYR A 121 -7.12 4.73 -4.19
C TYR A 121 -8.04 4.23 -3.10
N GLN A 122 -9.22 3.76 -3.46
CA GLN A 122 -10.21 3.24 -2.52
C GLN A 122 -10.83 1.97 -3.06
N ILE A 123 -11.09 1.00 -2.18
CA ILE A 123 -11.81 -0.21 -2.53
C ILE A 123 -12.61 -0.73 -1.34
N TYR A 124 -13.84 -1.18 -1.61
CA TYR A 124 -14.66 -1.99 -0.74
C TYR A 124 -14.92 -3.32 -1.41
N LEU A 125 -14.44 -4.41 -0.81
CA LEU A 125 -14.64 -5.79 -1.27
C LEU A 125 -15.51 -6.53 -0.25
N PRO A 126 -16.83 -6.62 -0.47
CA PRO A 126 -17.76 -7.17 0.53
C PRO A 126 -17.51 -8.65 0.84
N GLU A 127 -17.15 -9.46 -0.15
CA GLU A 127 -16.92 -10.89 0.01
C GLU A 127 -15.70 -11.18 0.90
N ALA A 128 -14.66 -10.35 0.82
CA ALA A 128 -13.48 -10.40 1.69
C ALA A 128 -13.62 -9.53 2.95
N ARG A 129 -14.76 -8.83 3.11
CA ARG A 129 -15.12 -8.02 4.28
C ARG A 129 -14.06 -6.97 4.65
N PHE A 130 -13.60 -6.20 3.68
CA PHE A 130 -12.67 -5.11 3.95
C PHE A 130 -12.97 -3.84 3.15
N VAL A 131 -12.44 -2.73 3.66
CA VAL A 131 -12.35 -1.43 3.00
C VAL A 131 -10.92 -0.91 3.10
N CYS A 132 -10.44 -0.28 2.03
CA CYS A 132 -9.12 0.34 1.96
C CYS A 132 -9.22 1.74 1.35
N PHE A 133 -8.40 2.66 1.85
CA PHE A 133 -8.30 4.06 1.37
C PHE A 133 -6.83 4.49 1.30
N SER A 134 -6.11 3.87 0.39
CA SER A 134 -4.66 4.01 0.25
C SER A 134 -4.27 5.32 -0.46
N PRO A 135 -3.21 6.00 0.00
CA PRO A 135 -2.61 7.12 -0.72
C PRO A 135 -1.54 6.67 -1.73
N GLU A 136 -1.03 5.43 -1.60
CA GLU A 136 0.21 4.98 -2.23
C GLU A 136 -0.04 4.18 -3.50
N ARG A 137 0.55 4.63 -4.61
CA ARG A 137 0.61 3.85 -5.85
C ARG A 137 1.57 2.67 -5.68
N PHE A 138 1.16 1.51 -6.21
CA PHE A 138 2.07 0.40 -6.41
C PHE A 138 2.83 0.54 -7.71
N VAL A 139 2.17 0.37 -8.84
CA VAL A 139 2.71 0.64 -10.18
C VAL A 139 1.62 1.20 -11.10
N ARG A 140 2.04 2.03 -12.05
CA ARG A 140 1.24 2.47 -13.19
C ARG A 140 1.91 1.98 -14.47
N VAL A 141 1.10 1.59 -15.48
CA VAL A 141 1.57 1.27 -16.82
C VAL A 141 0.79 2.09 -17.83
N THR A 142 1.50 2.82 -18.69
CA THR A 142 0.90 3.58 -19.79
C THR A 142 0.58 2.67 -20.98
N ASN A 143 -0.22 3.19 -21.92
CA ASN A 143 -0.54 2.47 -23.15
C ASN A 143 0.71 2.06 -23.97
N GLU A 144 1.81 2.83 -23.85
CA GLU A 144 3.10 2.54 -24.49
C GLU A 144 3.92 1.48 -23.74
N GLY A 145 3.41 0.96 -22.63
CA GLY A 145 4.09 -0.03 -21.80
C GLY A 145 5.17 0.55 -20.88
N ILE A 146 5.14 1.86 -20.60
CA ILE A 146 6.01 2.45 -19.59
C ILE A 146 5.44 2.13 -18.21
N ILE A 147 6.14 1.30 -17.46
CA ILE A 147 5.83 1.02 -16.06
C ILE A 147 6.53 2.04 -15.16
N SER A 148 5.82 2.57 -14.16
CA SER A 148 6.39 3.47 -13.17
C SER A 148 5.91 3.20 -11.75
N THR A 149 6.72 3.60 -10.77
CA THR A 149 6.38 3.61 -9.34
C THR A 149 6.90 4.89 -8.70
N ASP A 150 6.17 5.38 -7.68
CA ASP A 150 6.45 6.66 -7.03
C ASP A 150 6.72 6.43 -5.53
N PRO A 151 7.92 5.96 -5.11
CA PRO A 151 8.24 5.83 -3.69
C PRO A 151 8.13 7.16 -2.98
N MET A 152 7.45 7.14 -1.84
CA MET A 152 7.22 8.30 -0.98
C MET A 152 7.88 8.04 0.37
N LYS A 153 8.81 8.91 0.78
CA LYS A 153 9.46 8.88 2.09
C LYS A 153 9.76 10.29 2.56
N GLY A 154 9.36 10.56 3.79
CA GLY A 154 9.54 11.86 4.42
C GLY A 154 8.39 12.84 4.11
N THR A 155 7.84 13.38 5.19
CA THR A 155 6.85 14.46 5.16
C THR A 155 7.25 15.53 6.17
N ILE A 156 6.98 16.79 5.85
CA ILE A 156 7.21 17.90 6.75
C ILE A 156 6.08 18.94 6.56
N THR A 157 5.65 19.55 7.65
CA THR A 157 4.64 20.61 7.57
C THR A 157 5.24 21.92 7.07
N SER A 158 4.46 22.70 6.33
CA SER A 158 4.88 24.02 5.83
C SER A 158 5.17 25.04 6.93
N ASP A 159 4.70 24.77 8.15
CA ASP A 159 4.90 25.65 9.31
C ASP A 159 6.35 25.64 9.81
N VAL A 160 7.14 24.66 9.41
CA VAL A 160 8.58 24.60 9.73
C VAL A 160 9.33 25.57 8.81
N PRO A 161 10.03 26.59 9.36
CA PRO A 161 10.83 27.49 8.55
C PRO A 161 11.86 26.75 7.70
N GLY A 162 11.88 26.96 6.38
CA GLY A 162 12.75 26.26 5.46
C GLY A 162 12.46 24.76 5.33
N ALA A 163 11.20 24.35 5.50
CA ALA A 163 10.77 22.95 5.47
C ALA A 163 11.37 22.11 4.31
N PRO A 164 11.39 22.60 3.05
CA PRO A 164 12.02 21.85 1.96
C PRO A 164 13.49 21.55 2.18
N GLU A 165 14.27 22.54 2.59
CA GLU A 165 15.69 22.41 2.86
C GLU A 165 15.96 21.52 4.07
N VAL A 166 15.13 21.61 5.12
CA VAL A 166 15.25 20.79 6.33
C VAL A 166 15.09 19.31 5.98
N ILE A 167 14.03 18.93 5.28
CA ILE A 167 13.79 17.52 4.95
C ILE A 167 14.77 16.96 3.90
N LEU A 168 15.22 17.78 2.95
CA LEU A 168 16.23 17.36 1.97
C LEU A 168 17.60 17.12 2.59
N ASN A 169 17.94 17.85 3.63
CA ASN A 169 19.22 17.73 4.33
C ASN A 169 19.17 16.74 5.50
N ASP A 170 18.00 16.18 5.82
CA ASP A 170 17.91 15.14 6.84
C ASP A 170 18.58 13.85 6.33
N TYR A 171 19.66 13.45 7.01
CA TYR A 171 20.45 12.29 6.61
C TYR A 171 19.67 10.98 6.75
N LYS A 172 18.87 10.83 7.81
CA LYS A 172 18.06 9.62 8.05
C LYS A 172 17.03 9.45 6.94
N GLU A 173 16.21 10.48 6.70
CA GLU A 173 15.17 10.48 5.66
C GLU A 173 15.79 10.23 4.27
N THR A 174 16.93 10.87 3.99
CA THR A 174 17.66 10.67 2.72
C THR A 174 18.13 9.23 2.56
N SER A 175 18.74 8.66 3.59
CA SER A 175 19.26 7.28 3.56
C SER A 175 18.13 6.25 3.36
N GLU A 176 17.02 6.42 4.08
CA GLU A 176 15.84 5.56 3.95
C GLU A 176 15.22 5.68 2.54
N HIS A 177 15.10 6.90 2.03
CA HIS A 177 14.57 7.14 0.69
C HIS A 177 15.44 6.49 -0.40
N CYS A 178 16.77 6.65 -0.32
CA CYS A 178 17.70 6.01 -1.25
C CYS A 178 17.59 4.48 -1.22
N ALA A 179 17.43 3.88 -0.03
CA ALA A 179 17.28 2.44 0.11
C ALA A 179 15.99 1.93 -0.56
N VAL A 180 14.88 2.66 -0.39
CA VAL A 180 13.60 2.30 -1.04
C VAL A 180 13.67 2.50 -2.56
N VAL A 181 14.28 3.58 -3.05
CA VAL A 181 14.47 3.82 -4.49
C VAL A 181 15.31 2.71 -5.13
N ASP A 182 16.43 2.29 -4.50
CA ASP A 182 17.26 1.19 -5.02
C ASP A 182 16.51 -0.15 -5.00
N LEU A 183 15.72 -0.41 -3.96
CA LEU A 183 14.87 -1.59 -3.87
C LEU A 183 13.88 -1.63 -5.04
N LEU A 184 13.09 -0.58 -5.24
CA LEU A 184 12.05 -0.54 -6.27
C LEU A 184 12.63 -0.52 -7.68
N ARG A 185 13.81 0.10 -7.87
CA ARG A 185 14.55 0.00 -9.13
C ARG A 185 14.91 -1.45 -9.46
N LYS A 186 15.38 -2.21 -8.47
CA LYS A 186 15.66 -3.65 -8.62
C LYS A 186 14.39 -4.46 -8.89
N ASP A 187 13.31 -4.14 -8.19
CA ASP A 187 12.01 -4.79 -8.40
C ASP A 187 11.53 -4.61 -9.85
N LEU A 188 11.50 -3.38 -10.36
CA LEU A 188 11.09 -3.11 -11.73
C LEU A 188 12.01 -3.79 -12.76
N SER A 189 13.31 -3.95 -12.46
CA SER A 189 14.26 -4.61 -13.36
C SER A 189 13.96 -6.10 -13.60
N THR A 190 13.10 -6.70 -12.79
CA THR A 190 12.68 -8.10 -12.97
C THR A 190 11.65 -8.28 -14.09
N VAL A 191 10.95 -7.21 -14.48
CA VAL A 191 9.85 -7.24 -15.46
C VAL A 191 10.04 -6.26 -16.60
N ALA A 192 10.93 -5.27 -16.48
CA ALA A 192 11.11 -4.18 -17.43
C ALA A 192 12.60 -3.94 -17.74
N THR A 193 12.85 -3.31 -18.87
CA THR A 193 14.17 -2.85 -19.33
C THR A 193 14.27 -1.32 -19.21
N ASN A 194 15.46 -0.75 -19.47
CA ASN A 194 15.70 0.70 -19.48
C ASN A 194 15.23 1.39 -18.17
N ILE A 195 15.56 0.77 -17.04
CA ILE A 195 15.17 1.30 -15.74
C ILE A 195 15.95 2.59 -15.44
N GLU A 196 15.21 3.66 -15.16
CA GLU A 196 15.78 4.97 -14.78
C GLU A 196 15.02 5.58 -13.60
N VAL A 197 15.72 6.39 -12.81
CA VAL A 197 15.12 7.29 -11.83
C VAL A 197 14.89 8.62 -12.53
N SER A 198 13.70 8.81 -13.07
CA SER A 198 13.37 9.97 -13.91
C SER A 198 13.27 11.27 -13.11
N GLN A 199 12.86 11.16 -11.85
CA GLN A 199 12.85 12.27 -10.88
C GLN A 199 13.31 11.74 -9.52
N PHE A 200 14.29 12.41 -8.90
CA PHE A 200 14.82 12.01 -7.61
C PHE A 200 14.54 13.09 -6.56
N ARG A 201 13.84 12.70 -5.47
CA ARG A 201 13.51 13.55 -4.31
C ARG A 201 12.85 14.88 -4.69
N TYR A 202 11.77 14.81 -5.46
CA TYR A 202 10.94 15.97 -5.75
C TYR A 202 9.86 16.16 -4.69
N PHE A 203 9.37 17.39 -4.55
CA PHE A 203 8.30 17.74 -3.60
C PHE A 203 6.94 17.66 -4.24
N THR A 204 5.99 17.13 -3.46
CA THR A 204 4.56 17.26 -3.72
C THR A 204 3.94 18.01 -2.55
N GLU A 205 3.22 19.09 -2.84
CA GLU A 205 2.41 19.79 -1.86
C GLU A 205 1.07 19.08 -1.67
N ILE A 206 0.78 18.75 -0.43
CA ILE A 206 -0.52 18.21 -0.01
C ILE A 206 -1.21 19.27 0.84
N LYS A 207 -2.26 19.88 0.29
CA LYS A 207 -3.07 20.85 1.00
C LYS A 207 -4.02 20.13 1.94
N ALA A 208 -3.79 20.27 3.25
CA ALA A 208 -4.71 19.81 4.29
C ALA A 208 -5.47 21.03 4.87
N PRO A 209 -6.61 20.83 5.55
CA PRO A 209 -7.45 21.94 6.05
C PRO A 209 -6.72 22.91 6.97
N GLU A 210 -5.79 22.42 7.80
CA GLU A 210 -5.10 23.21 8.81
C GLU A 210 -3.70 23.68 8.37
N HIS A 211 -3.02 22.92 7.50
CA HIS A 211 -1.65 23.23 7.03
C HIS A 211 -1.32 22.50 5.73
N THR A 212 -0.35 22.99 5.00
CA THR A 212 0.23 22.30 3.84
C THR A 212 1.31 21.34 4.32
N ILE A 213 1.36 20.15 3.74
CA ILE A 213 2.39 19.15 3.98
C ILE A 213 3.24 18.99 2.71
N PHE A 214 4.54 19.09 2.85
CA PHE A 214 5.47 18.71 1.80
C PHE A 214 5.81 17.23 1.93
N GLN A 215 5.64 16.49 0.84
CA GLN A 215 6.01 15.08 0.73
C GLN A 215 7.15 14.92 -0.26
N VAL A 216 8.19 14.17 0.12
CA VAL A 216 9.31 13.84 -0.75
C VAL A 216 8.99 12.54 -1.49
N SER A 217 9.09 12.58 -2.81
CA SER A 217 8.85 11.45 -3.70
C SER A 217 9.97 11.30 -4.72
N SER A 218 10.10 10.12 -5.31
CA SER A 218 10.89 9.90 -6.51
C SER A 218 10.05 9.17 -7.55
N GLU A 219 10.39 9.26 -8.82
CA GLU A 219 9.76 8.48 -9.87
C GLU A 219 10.79 7.55 -10.51
N ILE A 220 10.45 6.25 -10.58
CA ILE A 220 11.25 5.21 -11.21
C ILE A 220 10.43 4.67 -12.38
N LYS A 221 11.03 4.59 -13.56
CA LYS A 221 10.40 4.11 -14.79
C LYS A 221 11.17 2.96 -15.42
N GLY A 222 10.47 2.18 -16.23
CA GLY A 222 11.05 1.16 -17.09
C GLY A 222 10.14 0.88 -18.27
N GLN A 223 10.65 0.14 -19.26
CA GLN A 223 9.92 -0.26 -20.46
C GLN A 223 9.56 -1.74 -20.37
N LEU A 224 8.27 -2.05 -20.33
CA LEU A 224 7.75 -3.42 -20.47
C LEU A 224 7.85 -3.92 -21.92
N PRO A 225 7.83 -5.25 -22.15
CA PRO A 225 7.65 -5.84 -23.47
C PRO A 225 6.38 -5.32 -24.16
N THR A 226 6.37 -5.31 -25.50
CA THR A 226 5.25 -4.76 -26.29
C THR A 226 3.94 -5.50 -26.13
N ASP A 227 3.98 -6.75 -25.70
CA ASP A 227 2.83 -7.62 -25.44
C ASP A 227 2.43 -7.69 -23.94
N TRP A 228 2.88 -6.72 -23.15
CA TRP A 228 2.70 -6.66 -21.70
C TRP A 228 1.24 -6.85 -21.25
N THR A 229 0.28 -6.41 -22.03
CA THR A 229 -1.14 -6.60 -21.72
C THR A 229 -1.55 -8.07 -21.63
N SER A 230 -0.85 -8.96 -22.35
CA SER A 230 -1.05 -10.41 -22.30
C SER A 230 -0.40 -11.06 -21.07
N HIS A 231 0.39 -10.32 -20.29
CA HIS A 231 1.23 -10.77 -19.19
C HIS A 231 1.04 -9.97 -17.89
N ILE A 232 -0.09 -9.27 -17.75
CA ILE A 232 -0.35 -8.44 -16.56
C ILE A 232 -0.24 -9.26 -15.27
N GLY A 233 -0.84 -10.46 -15.23
CA GLY A 233 -0.77 -11.34 -14.07
C GLY A 233 0.68 -11.76 -13.76
N ASP A 234 1.45 -12.13 -14.77
CA ASP A 234 2.85 -12.55 -14.61
C ASP A 234 3.72 -11.40 -14.09
N ILE A 235 3.50 -10.17 -14.58
CA ILE A 235 4.18 -8.96 -14.09
C ILE A 235 3.91 -8.76 -12.60
N PHE A 236 2.64 -8.87 -12.17
CA PHE A 236 2.29 -8.75 -10.76
C PHE A 236 2.85 -9.88 -9.91
N ASP A 237 2.90 -11.10 -10.42
CA ASP A 237 3.51 -12.23 -9.70
C ASP A 237 5.00 -12.00 -9.40
N HIS A 238 5.75 -11.43 -10.33
CA HIS A 238 7.17 -11.10 -10.14
C HIS A 238 7.39 -9.92 -9.17
N LEU A 239 6.51 -8.92 -9.19
CA LEU A 239 6.64 -7.73 -8.36
C LEU A 239 6.16 -7.94 -6.90
N LEU A 240 5.34 -8.97 -6.64
CA LEU A 240 4.75 -9.21 -5.33
C LEU A 240 5.59 -10.18 -4.45
N PRO A 241 5.56 -9.99 -3.12
CA PRO A 241 4.97 -8.87 -2.38
C PRO A 241 5.65 -7.53 -2.69
N ALA A 242 4.92 -6.43 -2.63
CA ALA A 242 5.46 -5.10 -2.94
C ALA A 242 6.63 -4.72 -2.03
N GLY A 243 7.75 -4.30 -2.63
CA GLY A 243 8.99 -4.01 -1.89
C GLY A 243 8.83 -2.90 -0.86
N SER A 244 8.04 -1.85 -1.16
CA SER A 244 7.80 -0.72 -0.26
C SER A 244 7.14 -1.11 1.06
N ILE A 245 6.36 -2.20 1.07
CA ILE A 245 5.63 -2.71 2.24
C ILE A 245 6.13 -4.07 2.74
N LEU A 246 7.17 -4.62 2.14
CA LEU A 246 7.91 -5.79 2.61
C LEU A 246 9.23 -5.36 3.26
N GLY A 247 10.10 -4.77 2.50
CA GLY A 247 11.46 -4.43 2.86
C GLY A 247 12.52 -5.15 2.01
N ALA A 248 13.76 -5.12 2.46
CA ALA A 248 14.92 -5.62 1.72
C ALA A 248 15.99 -6.25 2.62
N PRO A 249 16.69 -7.31 2.10
CA PRO A 249 16.42 -8.12 0.91
C PRO A 249 15.13 -8.94 1.05
N ARG A 250 14.43 -9.21 -0.06
CA ARG A 250 13.06 -9.78 -0.05
C ARG A 250 12.90 -11.06 0.78
N GLU A 251 13.63 -12.13 0.45
CA GLU A 251 13.42 -13.46 1.05
C GLU A 251 13.78 -13.49 2.53
N SER A 252 14.94 -12.98 2.91
CA SER A 252 15.37 -12.96 4.30
C SER A 252 14.50 -12.02 5.16
N THR A 253 14.07 -10.89 4.59
CA THR A 253 13.14 -9.97 5.28
C THR A 253 11.76 -10.60 5.47
N ARG A 254 11.23 -11.30 4.47
CA ARG A 254 9.96 -12.03 4.56
C ARG A 254 10.00 -13.07 5.70
N THR A 255 11.08 -13.84 5.77
CA THR A 255 11.28 -14.81 6.85
C THR A 255 11.34 -14.12 8.21
N LEU A 256 12.11 -13.04 8.33
CA LEU A 256 12.24 -12.26 9.56
C LEU A 256 10.90 -11.67 10.02
N ILE A 257 10.11 -11.14 9.11
CA ILE A 257 8.74 -10.64 9.40
C ILE A 257 7.86 -11.78 9.92
N SER A 258 7.90 -12.95 9.28
CA SER A 258 7.13 -14.12 9.71
C SER A 258 7.52 -14.58 11.12
N GLU A 259 8.80 -14.53 11.47
CA GLU A 259 9.28 -14.81 12.82
C GLU A 259 8.77 -13.78 13.86
N ALA A 260 8.75 -12.49 13.48
CA ALA A 260 8.31 -11.42 14.37
C ALA A 260 6.77 -11.39 14.55
N GLU A 261 6.02 -11.57 13.47
CA GLU A 261 4.56 -11.52 13.48
C GLU A 261 3.92 -12.87 13.87
N GLY A 262 4.68 -13.97 13.89
CA GLY A 262 4.24 -15.30 14.30
C GLY A 262 3.17 -15.88 13.35
N SER A 263 2.09 -16.39 13.93
CA SER A 263 0.98 -16.98 13.16
C SER A 263 0.02 -15.94 12.55
N HIS A 264 0.31 -14.65 12.70
CA HIS A 264 -0.52 -13.59 12.13
C HIS A 264 -0.37 -13.57 10.60
N THR A 265 -1.49 -13.70 9.88
CA THR A 265 -1.54 -13.52 8.44
C THR A 265 -2.00 -12.10 8.12
N ARG A 266 -1.35 -11.46 7.17
CA ARG A 266 -1.72 -10.11 6.71
C ARG A 266 -2.98 -10.12 5.84
N GLY A 267 -3.24 -11.24 5.14
CA GLY A 267 -4.34 -11.39 4.22
C GLY A 267 -4.25 -10.35 3.10
N TYR A 268 -5.32 -9.60 2.88
CA TYR A 268 -5.32 -8.51 1.89
C TYR A 268 -4.54 -7.28 2.34
N TYR A 269 -4.31 -7.06 3.63
CA TYR A 269 -3.45 -5.97 4.09
C TYR A 269 -2.02 -6.18 3.59
N CYS A 270 -1.38 -5.15 3.05
CA CYS A 270 -0.09 -5.23 2.33
C CYS A 270 -0.15 -6.01 1.00
N GLY A 271 -1.32 -6.42 0.55
CA GLY A 271 -1.56 -6.85 -0.82
C GLY A 271 -1.68 -5.67 -1.77
N VAL A 272 -2.21 -5.90 -2.95
CA VAL A 272 -2.40 -4.87 -3.98
C VAL A 272 -3.77 -4.97 -4.64
N PHE A 273 -4.27 -3.84 -5.14
CA PHE A 273 -5.39 -3.82 -6.06
C PHE A 273 -5.11 -2.84 -7.20
N GLY A 274 -5.77 -3.03 -8.32
CA GLY A 274 -5.58 -2.14 -9.45
C GLY A 274 -6.68 -2.28 -10.49
N TYR A 275 -6.70 -1.31 -11.39
CA TYR A 275 -7.64 -1.21 -12.48
C TYR A 275 -6.89 -1.11 -13.81
N PHE A 276 -7.26 -1.99 -14.73
CA PHE A 276 -6.86 -1.95 -16.13
C PHE A 276 -8.07 -1.49 -16.94
N ASP A 277 -7.95 -0.42 -17.73
CA ASP A 277 -9.03 0.17 -18.51
C ASP A 277 -9.18 -0.40 -19.92
N GLY A 278 -8.34 -1.39 -20.28
CA GLY A 278 -8.19 -1.96 -21.61
C GLY A 278 -6.96 -1.46 -22.35
N LYS A 279 -6.25 -0.45 -21.83
CA LYS A 279 -5.05 0.17 -22.42
C LYS A 279 -3.97 0.51 -21.39
N GLU A 280 -4.37 1.14 -20.30
CA GLU A 280 -3.49 1.57 -19.21
C GLU A 280 -3.87 0.84 -17.91
N LEU A 281 -2.91 0.74 -16.99
CA LEU A 281 -3.12 0.15 -15.69
C LEU A 281 -2.63 1.12 -14.61
N ASP A 282 -3.41 1.27 -13.53
CA ASP A 282 -2.96 1.91 -12.30
C ASP A 282 -3.33 1.05 -11.09
N SER A 283 -2.44 0.97 -10.10
CA SER A 283 -2.58 0.08 -8.96
C SER A 283 -2.04 0.70 -7.68
N SER A 284 -2.49 0.16 -6.56
CA SER A 284 -2.18 0.64 -5.23
C SER A 284 -1.84 -0.51 -4.30
N VAL A 285 -0.99 -0.25 -3.31
CA VAL A 285 -0.81 -1.14 -2.16
C VAL A 285 -2.01 -1.01 -1.21
N LEU A 286 -2.41 -2.11 -0.58
CA LEU A 286 -3.53 -2.15 0.36
C LEU A 286 -3.04 -1.76 1.77
N ILE A 287 -2.93 -0.45 1.99
CA ILE A 287 -2.65 0.18 3.30
C ILE A 287 -3.78 1.14 3.66
N ARG A 288 -3.82 1.66 4.90
CA ARG A 288 -5.02 2.33 5.42
C ARG A 288 -6.24 1.43 5.25
N PHE A 289 -6.23 0.34 5.97
CA PHE A 289 -7.03 -0.84 5.69
C PHE A 289 -7.84 -1.24 6.93
N ILE A 290 -9.14 -1.49 6.75
CA ILE A 290 -10.02 -1.99 7.79
C ILE A 290 -10.69 -3.26 7.29
N ARG A 291 -10.57 -4.35 8.06
CA ARG A 291 -11.34 -5.57 7.84
C ARG A 291 -12.36 -5.79 8.94
N GLU A 292 -13.37 -6.60 8.65
CA GLU A 292 -14.36 -7.07 9.60
C GLU A 292 -14.31 -8.60 9.64
N ASP A 293 -14.30 -9.20 10.83
CA ASP A 293 -14.38 -10.65 10.97
C ASP A 293 -15.82 -11.17 10.84
N LYS A 294 -16.01 -12.48 11.01
CA LYS A 294 -17.33 -13.13 10.88
C LYS A 294 -18.28 -12.75 12.02
N GLU A 295 -17.74 -12.34 13.14
CA GLU A 295 -18.46 -11.90 14.34
C GLU A 295 -18.84 -10.41 14.28
N GLY A 296 -18.37 -9.67 13.25
CA GLY A 296 -18.64 -8.24 13.06
C GLY A 296 -17.67 -7.32 13.77
N GLN A 297 -16.60 -7.86 14.36
CA GLN A 297 -15.52 -7.06 14.95
C GLN A 297 -14.64 -6.46 13.84
N LYS A 298 -14.42 -5.16 13.91
CA LYS A 298 -13.58 -4.45 12.96
C LYS A 298 -12.17 -4.29 13.48
N TYR A 299 -11.21 -4.38 12.56
CA TYR A 299 -9.79 -4.25 12.82
C TYR A 299 -9.16 -3.28 11.83
N TYR A 300 -8.45 -2.30 12.35
CA TYR A 300 -7.62 -1.40 11.56
C TYR A 300 -6.21 -1.97 11.47
N HIS A 301 -5.70 -2.14 10.26
CA HIS A 301 -4.34 -2.58 10.02
C HIS A 301 -3.44 -1.38 9.76
N SER A 302 -2.35 -1.28 10.49
CA SER A 302 -1.31 -0.27 10.30
C SER A 302 0.08 -0.92 10.37
N GLY A 303 1.11 -0.18 10.00
CA GLY A 303 2.48 -0.67 10.03
C GLY A 303 3.49 0.41 9.73
N GLY A 304 4.74 0.14 10.02
CA GLY A 304 5.87 1.03 9.81
C GLY A 304 7.11 0.32 9.32
N GLY A 305 7.94 1.02 8.57
CA GLY A 305 9.23 0.52 8.10
C GLY A 305 10.29 0.62 9.19
N ILE A 306 10.73 -0.52 9.70
CA ILE A 306 11.79 -0.60 10.72
C ILE A 306 13.14 -0.65 10.04
N THR A 307 14.09 0.13 10.53
CA THR A 307 15.51 0.12 10.17
C THR A 307 16.37 -0.14 11.41
N ILE A 308 17.66 -0.32 11.22
CA ILE A 308 18.59 -0.50 12.34
C ILE A 308 18.61 0.69 13.30
N ASN A 309 18.27 1.89 12.82
CA ASN A 309 18.26 3.14 13.59
C ASN A 309 16.86 3.47 14.15
N SER A 310 15.86 2.64 13.92
CA SER A 310 14.50 2.85 14.44
C SER A 310 14.45 2.81 15.95
N ILE A 311 13.67 3.69 16.55
CA ILE A 311 13.46 3.83 18.00
C ILE A 311 12.06 3.29 18.34
N LEU A 312 11.98 2.34 19.25
CA LEU A 312 10.76 1.62 19.61
C LEU A 312 9.55 2.55 19.86
N ASP A 313 9.72 3.55 20.72
CA ASP A 313 8.62 4.44 21.11
C ASP A 313 8.10 5.25 19.91
N HIS A 314 9.00 5.70 19.03
CA HIS A 314 8.64 6.45 17.83
C HIS A 314 7.86 5.58 16.83
N GLU A 315 8.36 4.37 16.55
CA GLU A 315 7.71 3.45 15.63
C GLU A 315 6.35 2.97 16.16
N TYR A 316 6.26 2.72 17.46
CA TYR A 316 4.97 2.40 18.09
C TYR A 316 3.98 3.55 17.99
N GLN A 317 4.40 4.78 18.27
CA GLN A 317 3.52 5.94 18.15
C GLN A 317 3.07 6.15 16.68
N GLU A 318 3.98 5.96 15.72
CA GLU A 318 3.67 6.07 14.30
C GLU A 318 2.57 5.09 13.85
N VAL A 319 2.61 3.82 14.29
CA VAL A 319 1.57 2.85 13.92
C VAL A 319 0.22 3.18 14.57
N ILE A 320 0.21 3.79 15.77
CA ILE A 320 -1.00 4.28 16.44
C ILE A 320 -1.58 5.51 15.73
N ASP A 321 -0.74 6.45 15.32
CA ASP A 321 -1.15 7.70 14.65
C ASP A 321 -1.72 7.42 13.25
N LYS A 322 -1.31 6.33 12.61
CA LYS A 322 -1.87 5.88 11.33
C LYS A 322 -3.31 5.35 11.41
N ILE A 323 -3.86 5.16 12.62
CA ILE A 323 -5.23 4.68 12.82
C ILE A 323 -6.19 5.88 12.84
N TYR A 324 -6.64 6.28 11.67
CA TYR A 324 -7.63 7.36 11.46
C TYR A 324 -8.39 7.17 10.14
N LEU A 325 -9.53 7.85 9.98
CA LEU A 325 -10.22 7.95 8.70
C LEU A 325 -9.82 9.27 8.01
N PRO A 326 -9.28 9.24 6.78
CA PRO A 326 -9.04 10.45 6.00
C PRO A 326 -10.39 10.97 5.48
N LEU A 327 -11.04 11.82 6.26
CA LEU A 327 -12.34 12.40 5.91
C LEU A 327 -12.23 13.39 4.75
N GLN A 328 -13.35 13.59 4.05
CA GLN A 328 -13.49 14.54 2.94
C GLN A 328 -13.60 15.97 3.41
#